data_1f85a24db2a5aed9467c381aaa4937ee
#
_entry.id   1f85a24db2a5aed9467c381aaa4937ee
#
_cell.length_a   1.000
_cell.length_b   1.000
_cell.length_c   1.000
_cell.angle_alpha   90.00
_cell.angle_beta   90.00
_cell.angle_gamma   90.00
#
_symmetry.space_group_name_H-M   'P 1'
#
loop_
_entity.id
_entity.type
_entity.pdbx_description
1 polymer ?
#
loop_
_entity_poly.entity_id
_entity_poly.type
_entity_poly.pdbx_seq_one_letter_code
_entity_poly.pdbx_strand_id
1 'polypeptide(L)' 'MITPPGPGGYDDVASVVWDATRADGVIVVVFNGDKGTGFSVQAPLLLVNEIPAILRSMADQIERKSQK' A
#
# COMPACT_ATOMS: atom_id res chain seq x y z
N MET A 1 3.84 -19.64 2.84
CA MET A 1 3.74 -18.62 3.90
C MET A 1 4.19 -17.27 3.37
N ILE A 2 3.42 -16.24 3.65
CA ILE A 2 3.72 -14.90 3.19
C ILE A 2 4.68 -14.23 4.16
N THR A 3 5.79 -13.70 3.65
CA THR A 3 6.73 -12.95 4.49
C THR A 3 6.20 -11.56 4.77
N PRO A 4 6.60 -10.93 5.89
CA PRO A 4 6.18 -9.56 6.16
C PRO A 4 6.61 -8.60 5.05
N PRO A 5 5.83 -7.57 4.74
CA PRO A 5 6.21 -6.60 3.71
C PRO A 5 7.44 -5.81 4.10
N GLY A 6 8.28 -5.52 3.11
CA GLY A 6 9.40 -4.62 3.26
C GLY A 6 9.24 -3.44 2.30
N PRO A 7 9.93 -2.32 2.58
CA PRO A 7 9.75 -1.11 1.78
C PRO A 7 10.54 -1.16 0.47
N GLY A 8 10.07 -0.43 -0.52
CA GLY A 8 10.86 -0.01 -1.67
C GLY A 8 10.96 -0.94 -2.86
N GLY A 9 10.51 -2.18 -2.75
CA GLY A 9 10.68 -3.15 -3.83
C GLY A 9 9.80 -2.90 -5.06
N TYR A 10 8.78 -2.10 -4.93
CA TYR A 10 7.78 -1.90 -6.00
C TYR A 10 7.51 -0.44 -6.28
N ASP A 11 8.53 0.40 -6.15
CA ASP A 11 8.38 1.83 -6.40
C ASP A 11 7.98 2.14 -7.83
N ASP A 12 8.49 1.39 -8.78
CA ASP A 12 8.15 1.58 -10.19
C ASP A 12 6.67 1.27 -10.44
N VAL A 13 6.17 0.21 -9.82
CA VAL A 13 4.75 -0.15 -9.93
C VAL A 13 3.88 0.93 -9.30
N ALA A 14 4.28 1.43 -8.14
CA ALA A 14 3.55 2.49 -7.46
C ALA A 14 3.48 3.75 -8.33
N SER A 15 4.56 4.08 -9.03
CA SER A 15 4.57 5.23 -9.92
C SER A 15 3.57 5.08 -11.06
N VAL A 16 3.47 3.87 -11.63
CA VAL A 16 2.51 3.58 -12.68
C VAL A 16 1.08 3.75 -12.17
N VAL A 17 0.80 3.21 -10.99
CA VAL A 17 -0.54 3.31 -10.40
C VAL A 17 -0.89 4.77 -10.11
N TRP A 18 0.07 5.52 -9.55
CA TRP A 18 -0.16 6.93 -9.26
C TRP A 18 -0.52 7.70 -10.52
N ASP A 19 0.27 7.49 -11.57
CA ASP A 19 0.04 8.17 -12.83
C ASP A 19 -1.30 7.77 -13.46
N ALA A 20 -1.61 6.49 -13.44
CA ALA A 20 -2.82 5.96 -14.06
C ALA A 20 -4.09 6.43 -13.36
N THR A 21 -4.03 6.62 -12.06
CA THR A 21 -5.22 7.00 -11.27
C THR A 21 -5.33 8.49 -11.05
N ARG A 22 -4.25 9.24 -11.30
CA ARG A 22 -4.18 10.69 -11.01
C ARG A 22 -4.51 10.97 -9.56
N ALA A 23 -4.08 10.08 -8.68
CA ALA A 23 -4.35 10.20 -7.26
C ALA A 23 -3.43 11.19 -6.58
N ASP A 24 -3.80 11.62 -5.38
CA ASP A 24 -2.93 12.46 -4.56
C ASP A 24 -1.76 11.66 -4.01
N GLY A 25 -1.92 10.36 -3.89
CA GLY A 25 -0.87 9.47 -3.45
C GLY A 25 -1.34 8.03 -3.57
N VAL A 26 -0.41 7.08 -3.46
CA VAL A 26 -0.74 5.66 -3.58
C VAL A 26 0.06 4.85 -2.57
N ILE A 27 -0.52 3.73 -2.18
CA ILE A 27 0.14 2.69 -1.40
C ILE A 27 -0.06 1.40 -2.16
N VAL A 28 1.04 0.71 -2.46
CA VAL A 28 0.99 -0.57 -3.15
C VAL A 28 1.60 -1.63 -2.25
N VAL A 29 0.88 -2.72 -2.06
CA VAL A 29 1.37 -3.86 -1.28
C VAL A 29 1.30 -5.08 -2.18
N VAL A 30 2.40 -5.80 -2.29
CA VAL A 30 2.49 -6.97 -3.16
C VAL A 30 2.91 -8.17 -2.31
N PHE A 31 2.21 -9.27 -2.49
CA PHE A 31 2.50 -10.52 -1.77
C PHE A 31 3.01 -11.56 -2.77
N ASN A 32 4.26 -11.99 -2.57
CA ASN A 32 4.88 -13.05 -3.37
C ASN A 32 4.89 -12.74 -4.88
N GLY A 33 5.14 -11.47 -5.23
CA GLY A 33 5.30 -11.08 -6.62
C GLY A 33 6.70 -11.36 -7.14
N ASP A 34 7.00 -10.85 -8.32
CA ASP A 34 8.29 -11.08 -8.97
C ASP A 34 9.47 -10.69 -8.11
N LYS A 35 9.33 -9.63 -7.33
CA LYS A 35 10.39 -9.14 -6.45
C LYS A 35 10.14 -9.51 -5.00
N GLY A 36 9.30 -10.51 -4.76
CA GLY A 36 8.95 -10.94 -3.41
C GLY A 36 7.77 -10.17 -2.85
N THR A 37 7.70 -10.14 -1.53
CA THR A 37 6.67 -9.40 -0.81
C THR A 37 7.23 -8.04 -0.41
N GLY A 38 6.46 -6.98 -0.66
CA GLY A 38 6.91 -5.65 -0.29
C GLY A 38 5.82 -4.63 -0.46
N PHE A 39 6.14 -3.39 -0.12
CA PHE A 39 5.20 -2.29 -0.31
C PHE A 39 5.92 -1.04 -0.74
N SER A 40 5.17 -0.13 -1.32
CA SER A 40 5.67 1.18 -1.71
C SER A 40 4.63 2.25 -1.39
N VAL A 41 5.10 3.37 -0.89
CA VAL A 41 4.25 4.51 -0.56
C VAL A 41 4.78 5.71 -1.33
N GLN A 42 3.91 6.33 -2.13
CA GLN A 42 4.26 7.54 -2.85
C GLN A 42 3.16 8.57 -2.61
N ALA A 43 3.49 9.62 -1.87
CA ALA A 43 2.51 10.63 -1.49
C ALA A 43 3.22 11.89 -1.00
N PRO A 44 2.53 13.04 -1.05
CA PRO A 44 3.06 14.26 -0.43
C PRO A 44 3.23 14.08 1.07
N LEU A 45 4.15 14.85 1.64
CA LEU A 45 4.49 14.71 3.06
C LEU A 45 3.28 14.82 3.99
N LEU A 46 2.37 15.74 3.70
CA LEU A 46 1.19 15.90 4.54
C LEU A 46 0.32 14.65 4.55
N LEU A 47 0.20 14.01 3.41
CA LEU A 47 -0.59 12.79 3.31
C LEU A 47 0.11 11.63 4.01
N VAL A 48 1.44 11.56 3.90
CA VAL A 48 2.21 10.50 4.52
C VAL A 48 1.94 10.45 6.02
N ASN A 49 1.78 11.60 6.66
CA ASN A 49 1.52 11.64 8.10
C ASN A 49 0.18 11.03 8.48
N GLU A 50 -0.75 10.95 7.54
CA GLU A 50 -2.08 10.39 7.80
C GLU A 50 -2.19 8.93 7.39
N ILE A 51 -1.21 8.40 6.69
CA ILE A 51 -1.28 7.05 6.16
C ILE A 51 -1.47 6.00 7.25
N PRO A 52 -0.78 6.05 8.38
CA PRO A 52 -1.01 5.03 9.42
C PRO A 52 -2.47 4.95 9.88
N ALA A 53 -3.12 6.09 10.06
CA ALA A 53 -4.53 6.11 10.46
C ALA A 53 -5.42 5.56 9.36
N ILE A 54 -5.11 5.92 8.11
CA ILE A 54 -5.86 5.42 6.96
C ILE A 54 -5.74 3.91 6.86
N LEU A 55 -4.53 3.39 7.02
CA LEU A 55 -4.30 1.94 6.95
C LEU A 55 -5.02 1.20 8.06
N ARG A 56 -5.07 1.76 9.26
CA ARG A 56 -5.81 1.15 10.36
C ARG A 56 -7.29 1.08 10.05
N SER A 57 -7.83 2.14 9.47
CA SER A 57 -9.23 2.17 9.06
C SER A 57 -9.52 1.12 8.00
N MET A 58 -8.63 0.99 7.02
CA MET A 58 -8.79 -0.01 5.97
C MET A 58 -8.69 -1.42 6.53
N ALA A 59 -7.75 -1.65 7.44
CA ALA A 59 -7.61 -2.95 8.08
C ALA A 59 -8.88 -3.33 8.84
N ASP A 60 -9.47 -2.37 9.54
CA ASP A 60 -10.71 -2.58 10.26
C ASP A 60 -11.86 -2.96 9.33
N GLN A 61 -11.95 -2.29 8.20
CA GLN A 61 -12.99 -2.58 7.21
C GLN A 61 -12.83 -3.97 6.61
N ILE A 62 -11.59 -4.36 6.33
CA ILE A 62 -11.30 -5.67 5.79
C ILE A 62 -11.66 -6.75 6.80
N GLU A 63 -11.30 -6.50 8.06
CA GLU A 63 -11.60 -7.43 9.14
C GLU A 63 -13.10 -7.65 9.29
N ARG A 64 -13.88 -6.59 9.21
CA ARG A 64 -15.35 -6.68 9.32
C ARG A 64 -15.93 -7.51 8.18
N LYS A 65 -15.40 -7.33 6.98
CA LYS A 65 -15.86 -8.10 5.83
C LYS A 65 -15.54 -9.57 5.98
N SER A 66 -14.45 -9.90 6.63
CA SER A 66 -14.03 -11.28 6.81
C SER A 66 -14.79 -12.02 7.90
N GLN A 67 -15.46 -11.29 8.77
CA GLN A 67 -16.12 -11.85 9.92
C GLN A 67 -17.61 -12.14 9.69
N LYS A 68 -17.95 -12.61 8.57
CA LYS A 68 -19.37 -12.90 8.29
C LYS A 68 -19.86 -14.16 8.97
#